data_cc3b3a27dfc8da22cf35c56859b75e70
#
_entry.id   cc3b3a27dfc8da22cf35c56859b75e70
#
_cell.length_a   1.000
_cell.length_b   1.000
_cell.length_c   1.000
_cell.angle_alpha   90.00
_cell.angle_beta   90.00
_cell.angle_gamma   90.00
#
_symmetry.space_group_name_H-M   'P 1'
#
loop_
_entity.id
_entity.type
_entity.pdbx_description
1 polymer ?
#
loop_
_entity_poly.entity_id
_entity_poly.type
_entity_poly.pdbx_seq_one_letter_code
_entity_poly.pdbx_strand_id
1 'polypeptide(L)'
;MLERLFELSARKTDVRTEVMAGITTFMTMAYILFVNPSILGAAGMDKNAVLLATAIGAGVVTIAMGLIVNYPIALAPGMGLNAFYAFTVVLGMGISWQVALGAVFLSGLVFILLTVTHIRQLLVEGMPTSLKHAITVGIGLFITIIGLKLSGIMSIRLSLIQPTLEKLITSHGQGTTLSFETIIEMGKFSPSVLLAVFGFILTALLWQEIYKGLCSSVSL
;
A
#
# COMPACT_ATOMS: atom_id res chain seq x y z
N MET A 1 -25.92 -4.44 -27.01
CA MET A 1 -24.72 -3.58 -26.98
C MET A 1 -23.74 -4.02 -25.92
N LEU A 2 -24.17 -4.27 -24.69
CA LEU A 2 -23.33 -4.76 -23.59
C LEU A 2 -22.71 -6.14 -23.88
N GLU A 3 -23.50 -7.06 -24.45
CA GLU A 3 -23.03 -8.39 -24.85
C GLU A 3 -21.86 -8.33 -25.85
N ARG A 4 -21.90 -7.38 -26.78
CA ARG A 4 -20.86 -7.21 -27.81
C ARG A 4 -19.57 -6.56 -27.26
N LEU A 5 -19.67 -5.83 -26.14
CA LEU A 5 -18.52 -5.17 -25.49
C LEU A 5 -17.87 -6.08 -24.45
N PHE A 6 -18.67 -6.83 -23.71
CA PHE A 6 -18.19 -7.54 -22.50
C PHE A 6 -18.23 -9.07 -22.61
N GLU A 7 -18.75 -9.61 -23.73
CA GLU A 7 -18.80 -11.07 -24.00
C GLU A 7 -19.40 -11.88 -22.84
N LEU A 8 -20.51 -11.39 -22.27
CA LEU A 8 -21.12 -11.93 -21.06
C LEU A 8 -21.48 -13.42 -21.20
N SER A 9 -22.06 -13.79 -22.34
CA SER A 9 -22.44 -15.19 -22.62
C SER A 9 -21.24 -16.12 -22.72
N ALA A 10 -20.14 -15.66 -23.32
CA ALA A 10 -18.89 -16.41 -23.42
C ALA A 10 -18.26 -16.64 -22.03
N ARG A 11 -18.43 -15.70 -21.12
CA ARG A 11 -17.94 -15.75 -19.73
C ARG A 11 -18.92 -16.40 -18.76
N LYS A 12 -20.08 -16.86 -19.23
CA LYS A 12 -21.14 -17.50 -18.42
C LYS A 12 -21.59 -16.61 -17.25
N THR A 13 -21.70 -15.31 -17.47
CA THR A 13 -22.11 -14.30 -16.47
C THR A 13 -23.29 -13.49 -17.00
N ASP A 14 -23.94 -12.74 -16.12
CA ASP A 14 -25.03 -11.82 -16.45
C ASP A 14 -24.74 -10.42 -15.92
N VAL A 15 -25.44 -9.41 -16.45
CA VAL A 15 -25.25 -8.00 -16.10
C VAL A 15 -25.40 -7.77 -14.58
N ARG A 16 -26.33 -8.48 -13.94
CA ARG A 16 -26.57 -8.33 -12.50
C ARG A 16 -25.36 -8.79 -11.69
N THR A 17 -24.81 -9.94 -12.04
CA THR A 17 -23.62 -10.51 -11.40
C THR A 17 -22.41 -9.59 -11.56
N GLU A 18 -22.19 -9.07 -12.77
CA GLU A 18 -21.07 -8.14 -13.05
C GLU A 18 -21.20 -6.82 -12.27
N VAL A 19 -22.42 -6.24 -12.20
CA VAL A 19 -22.65 -5.03 -11.41
C VAL A 19 -22.41 -5.27 -9.92
N MET A 20 -22.90 -6.40 -9.38
CA MET A 20 -22.68 -6.76 -7.98
C MET A 20 -21.21 -7.02 -7.69
N ALA A 21 -20.48 -7.68 -8.58
CA ALA A 21 -19.05 -7.88 -8.48
C ALA A 21 -18.29 -6.53 -8.51
N GLY A 22 -18.68 -5.62 -9.40
CA GLY A 22 -18.11 -4.28 -9.48
C GLY A 22 -18.32 -3.47 -8.18
N ILE A 23 -19.53 -3.50 -7.62
CA ILE A 23 -19.83 -2.84 -6.33
C ILE A 23 -18.99 -3.46 -5.21
N THR A 24 -18.89 -4.78 -5.14
CA THR A 24 -18.09 -5.48 -4.13
C THR A 24 -16.61 -5.09 -4.25
N THR A 25 -16.07 -5.08 -5.47
CA THR A 25 -14.69 -4.66 -5.74
C THR A 25 -14.46 -3.21 -5.33
N PHE A 26 -15.38 -2.30 -5.66
CA PHE A 26 -15.32 -0.91 -5.23
C PHE A 26 -15.30 -0.78 -3.70
N MET A 27 -16.23 -1.46 -3.01
CA MET A 27 -16.31 -1.45 -1.54
C MET A 27 -15.01 -1.92 -0.88
N THR A 28 -14.38 -2.97 -1.42
CA THR A 28 -13.11 -3.48 -0.90
C THR A 28 -11.94 -2.53 -1.12
N MET A 29 -12.01 -1.66 -2.14
CA MET A 29 -10.94 -0.71 -2.47
C MET A 29 -11.20 0.71 -1.99
N ALA A 30 -12.42 1.04 -1.58
CA ALA A 30 -12.81 2.39 -1.18
C ALA A 30 -11.95 2.98 -0.03
N TYR A 31 -11.41 2.12 0.84
CA TYR A 31 -10.53 2.55 1.94
C TYR A 31 -9.27 3.28 1.44
N ILE A 32 -8.81 3.03 0.21
CA ILE A 32 -7.63 3.68 -0.38
C ILE A 32 -7.81 5.19 -0.48
N LEU A 33 -9.04 5.65 -0.75
CA LEU A 33 -9.38 7.07 -0.84
C LEU A 33 -9.13 7.81 0.49
N PHE A 34 -9.14 7.13 1.62
CA PHE A 34 -8.88 7.71 2.93
C PHE A 34 -7.44 7.47 3.40
N VAL A 35 -6.93 6.27 3.19
CA VAL A 35 -5.60 5.88 3.68
C VAL A 35 -4.49 6.53 2.85
N ASN A 36 -4.64 6.61 1.52
CA ASN A 36 -3.62 7.21 0.67
C ASN A 36 -3.36 8.71 0.98
N PRO A 37 -4.40 9.57 1.11
CA PRO A 37 -4.20 10.95 1.56
C PRO A 37 -3.61 11.06 2.97
N SER A 38 -3.90 10.10 3.84
CA SER A 38 -3.33 10.10 5.20
C SER A 38 -1.83 9.79 5.18
N ILE A 39 -1.39 8.86 4.34
CA ILE A 39 0.03 8.50 4.19
C ILE A 39 0.81 9.63 3.51
N LEU A 40 0.33 10.13 2.37
CA LEU A 40 1.02 11.17 1.61
C LEU A 40 0.92 12.55 2.27
N GLY A 41 -0.15 12.80 3.03
CA GLY A 41 -0.30 13.98 3.86
C GLY A 41 0.75 14.05 4.98
N ALA A 42 1.22 12.93 5.50
CA ALA A 42 2.34 12.89 6.44
C ALA A 42 3.65 13.39 5.81
N ALA A 43 3.80 13.26 4.49
CA ALA A 43 4.93 13.80 3.72
C ALA A 43 4.79 15.31 3.37
N GLY A 44 3.75 15.99 3.87
CA GLY A 44 3.50 17.42 3.64
C GLY A 44 2.70 17.72 2.37
N MET A 45 2.08 16.73 1.73
CA MET A 45 1.18 16.95 0.61
C MET A 45 -0.21 17.35 1.08
N ASP A 46 -0.93 18.16 0.29
CA ASP A 46 -2.32 18.51 0.57
C ASP A 46 -3.22 17.27 0.45
N LYS A 47 -3.93 16.94 1.54
CA LYS A 47 -4.75 15.73 1.62
C LYS A 47 -5.92 15.73 0.64
N ASN A 48 -6.52 16.90 0.38
CA ASN A 48 -7.65 17.03 -0.53
C ASN A 48 -7.19 16.85 -1.98
N ALA A 49 -6.05 17.46 -2.33
CA ALA A 49 -5.44 17.29 -3.64
C ALA A 49 -5.05 15.81 -3.90
N VAL A 50 -4.46 15.14 -2.92
CA VAL A 50 -4.12 13.71 -2.99
C VAL A 50 -5.38 12.84 -3.13
N LEU A 51 -6.44 13.14 -2.38
CA LEU A 51 -7.71 12.42 -2.47
C LEU A 51 -8.30 12.51 -3.88
N LEU A 52 -8.40 13.73 -4.43
CA LEU A 52 -8.90 13.96 -5.79
C LEU A 52 -8.03 13.27 -6.84
N ALA A 53 -6.71 13.42 -6.76
CA ALA A 53 -5.79 12.77 -7.68
C ALA A 53 -5.90 11.24 -7.63
N THR A 54 -6.03 10.67 -6.42
CA THR A 54 -6.22 9.22 -6.22
C THR A 54 -7.55 8.75 -6.81
N ALA A 55 -8.64 9.47 -6.55
CA ALA A 55 -9.97 9.10 -7.04
C ALA A 55 -10.05 9.16 -8.57
N ILE A 56 -9.56 10.26 -9.16
CA ILE A 56 -9.57 10.44 -10.62
C ILE A 56 -8.63 9.44 -11.28
N GLY A 57 -7.40 9.29 -10.78
CA GLY A 57 -6.42 8.37 -11.34
C GLY A 57 -6.88 6.91 -11.28
N ALA A 58 -7.34 6.44 -10.11
CA ALA A 58 -7.86 5.09 -9.96
C ALA A 58 -9.12 4.87 -10.82
N GLY A 59 -10.04 5.86 -10.88
CA GLY A 59 -11.26 5.78 -11.67
C GLY A 59 -10.98 5.67 -13.18
N VAL A 60 -10.16 6.56 -13.71
CA VAL A 60 -9.81 6.56 -15.15
C VAL A 60 -9.13 5.27 -15.56
N VAL A 61 -8.13 4.82 -14.78
CA VAL A 61 -7.38 3.60 -15.12
C VAL A 61 -8.24 2.35 -14.97
N THR A 62 -9.13 2.28 -13.96
CA THR A 62 -10.07 1.17 -13.80
C THR A 62 -11.09 1.11 -14.93
N ILE A 63 -11.64 2.26 -15.35
CA ILE A 63 -12.55 2.33 -16.50
C ILE A 63 -11.82 1.91 -17.79
N ALA A 64 -10.61 2.40 -18.01
CA ALA A 64 -9.78 2.00 -19.15
C ALA A 64 -9.51 0.48 -19.16
N MET A 65 -9.23 -0.10 -18.00
CA MET A 65 -9.03 -1.56 -17.85
C MET A 65 -10.29 -2.34 -18.24
N GLY A 66 -11.45 -1.91 -17.79
CA GLY A 66 -12.73 -2.53 -18.13
C GLY A 66 -13.11 -2.40 -19.59
N LEU A 67 -12.88 -1.23 -20.20
CA LEU A 67 -13.30 -0.96 -21.59
C LEU A 67 -12.32 -1.46 -22.66
N ILE A 68 -11.01 -1.34 -22.40
CA ILE A 68 -9.96 -1.67 -23.39
C ILE A 68 -9.54 -3.13 -23.27
N VAL A 69 -9.30 -3.58 -22.04
CA VAL A 69 -8.77 -4.93 -21.78
C VAL A 69 -9.89 -5.93 -21.51
N ASN A 70 -11.10 -5.43 -21.21
CA ASN A 70 -12.26 -6.25 -20.85
C ASN A 70 -11.95 -7.20 -19.66
N TYR A 71 -11.23 -6.68 -18.65
CA TYR A 71 -10.84 -7.46 -17.47
C TYR A 71 -11.41 -6.82 -16.20
N PRO A 72 -12.19 -7.55 -15.38
CA PRO A 72 -12.91 -6.99 -14.22
C PRO A 72 -11.99 -6.80 -13.02
N ILE A 73 -10.94 -6.01 -13.17
CA ILE A 73 -9.99 -5.67 -12.11
C ILE A 73 -10.01 -4.17 -11.89
N ALA A 74 -10.20 -3.76 -10.64
CA ALA A 74 -10.00 -2.37 -10.24
C ALA A 74 -8.52 -2.10 -9.96
N LEU A 75 -8.05 -0.94 -10.41
CA LEU A 75 -6.67 -0.51 -10.28
C LEU A 75 -6.59 0.72 -9.37
N ALA A 76 -5.68 0.68 -8.41
CA ALA A 76 -5.43 1.79 -7.50
C ALA A 76 -3.94 1.86 -7.10
N PRO A 77 -3.49 3.00 -6.55
CA PRO A 77 -2.11 3.16 -6.10
C PRO A 77 -1.70 2.12 -5.06
N GLY A 78 -0.47 1.61 -5.18
CA GLY A 78 0.08 0.62 -4.24
C GLY A 78 0.46 1.25 -2.91
N MET A 79 -0.24 0.89 -1.84
CA MET A 79 -0.04 1.45 -0.50
C MET A 79 1.38 1.28 0.03
N GLY A 80 2.01 0.13 -0.23
CA GLY A 80 3.37 -0.16 0.22
C GLY A 80 4.38 0.84 -0.36
N LEU A 81 4.30 1.12 -1.66
CA LEU A 81 5.18 2.07 -2.33
C LEU A 81 4.91 3.51 -1.86
N ASN A 82 3.66 3.89 -1.65
CA ASN A 82 3.30 5.21 -1.15
C ASN A 82 3.81 5.44 0.27
N ALA A 83 3.77 4.42 1.11
CA ALA A 83 4.34 4.49 2.44
C ALA A 83 5.87 4.56 2.43
N PHE A 84 6.54 3.79 1.58
CA PHE A 84 7.99 3.91 1.36
C PHE A 84 8.35 5.33 0.89
N TYR A 85 7.62 5.86 -0.08
CA TYR A 85 7.78 7.23 -0.55
C TYR A 85 7.65 8.25 0.59
N ALA A 86 6.55 8.20 1.35
CA ALA A 86 6.29 9.18 2.41
C ALA A 86 7.26 9.06 3.59
N PHE A 87 7.45 7.85 4.12
CA PHE A 87 8.20 7.66 5.36
C PHE A 87 9.70 7.48 5.16
N THR A 88 10.13 6.83 4.08
CA THR A 88 11.56 6.59 3.84
C THR A 88 12.17 7.72 3.01
N VAL A 89 11.58 8.07 1.87
CA VAL A 89 12.19 9.02 0.96
C VAL A 89 12.00 10.47 1.45
N VAL A 90 10.74 10.87 1.72
CA VAL A 90 10.48 12.27 2.10
C VAL A 90 10.88 12.53 3.54
N LEU A 91 10.37 11.78 4.51
CA LEU A 91 10.65 12.03 5.93
C LEU A 91 12.01 11.50 6.38
N GLY A 92 12.43 10.33 5.89
CA GLY A 92 13.67 9.70 6.31
C GLY A 92 14.92 10.31 5.68
N MET A 93 14.88 10.61 4.37
CA MET A 93 16.01 11.22 3.64
C MET A 93 15.94 12.76 3.61
N GLY A 94 14.84 13.37 4.08
CA GLY A 94 14.66 14.81 4.07
C GLY A 94 14.50 15.42 2.67
N ILE A 95 14.12 14.63 1.68
CA ILE A 95 13.92 15.09 0.31
C ILE A 95 12.54 15.74 0.21
N SER A 96 12.45 16.91 -0.44
CA SER A 96 11.15 17.54 -0.64
C SER A 96 10.23 16.65 -1.47
N TRP A 97 8.94 16.60 -1.12
CA TRP A 97 7.96 15.75 -1.78
C TRP A 97 7.84 16.04 -3.30
N GLN A 98 8.09 17.28 -3.73
CA GLN A 98 8.05 17.66 -5.15
C GLN A 98 9.17 16.98 -5.94
N VAL A 99 10.38 16.97 -5.42
CA VAL A 99 11.53 16.32 -6.07
C VAL A 99 11.35 14.80 -6.08
N ALA A 100 10.91 14.25 -4.97
CA ALA A 100 10.60 12.82 -4.87
C ALA A 100 9.48 12.40 -5.85
N LEU A 101 8.44 13.22 -6.01
CA LEU A 101 7.36 12.97 -6.98
C LEU A 101 7.86 13.05 -8.42
N GLY A 102 8.77 13.99 -8.71
CA GLY A 102 9.46 14.07 -10.01
C GLY A 102 10.24 12.79 -10.33
N ALA A 103 10.94 12.22 -9.36
CA ALA A 103 11.66 10.95 -9.52
C ALA A 103 10.69 9.78 -9.78
N VAL A 104 9.53 9.74 -9.11
CA VAL A 104 8.48 8.75 -9.37
C VAL A 104 7.93 8.88 -10.79
N PHE A 105 7.70 10.11 -11.25
CA PHE A 105 7.24 10.37 -12.62
C PHE A 105 8.26 9.86 -13.66
N LEU A 106 9.55 10.17 -13.50
CA LEU A 106 10.62 9.68 -14.38
C LEU A 106 10.70 8.14 -14.35
N SER A 107 10.58 7.53 -13.18
CA SER A 107 10.52 6.08 -13.04
C SER A 107 9.33 5.48 -13.80
N GLY A 108 8.18 6.14 -13.77
CA GLY A 108 7.00 5.75 -14.54
C GLY A 108 7.25 5.78 -16.05
N LEU A 109 7.90 6.83 -16.57
CA LEU A 109 8.27 6.92 -17.98
C LEU A 109 9.23 5.79 -18.40
N VAL A 110 10.25 5.55 -17.60
CA VAL A 110 11.21 4.42 -17.83
C VAL A 110 10.46 3.09 -17.81
N PHE A 111 9.52 2.91 -16.89
CA PHE A 111 8.72 1.70 -16.80
C PHE A 111 7.85 1.47 -18.05
N ILE A 112 7.25 2.52 -18.60
CA ILE A 112 6.49 2.44 -19.86
C ILE A 112 7.42 2.03 -21.00
N LEU A 113 8.59 2.64 -21.11
CA LEU A 113 9.60 2.31 -22.12
C LEU A 113 10.03 0.84 -22.04
N LEU A 114 10.33 0.35 -20.82
CA LEU A 114 10.69 -1.05 -20.59
C LEU A 114 9.54 -2.02 -20.93
N THR A 115 8.31 -1.59 -20.76
CA THR A 115 7.13 -2.41 -21.09
C THR A 115 6.94 -2.52 -22.59
N VAL A 116 7.10 -1.42 -23.34
CA VAL A 116 6.98 -1.39 -24.80
C VAL A 116 8.12 -2.21 -25.47
N THR A 117 9.32 -2.18 -24.90
CA THR A 117 10.48 -2.94 -25.42
C THR A 117 10.48 -4.43 -25.02
N HIS A 118 9.46 -4.93 -24.32
CA HIS A 118 9.38 -6.31 -23.80
C HIS A 118 10.50 -6.72 -22.82
N ILE A 119 11.41 -5.82 -22.48
CA ILE A 119 12.51 -6.06 -21.51
C ILE A 119 11.94 -6.42 -20.14
N ARG A 120 10.81 -5.82 -19.76
CA ARG A 120 10.12 -6.13 -18.50
C ARG A 120 9.75 -7.62 -18.40
N GLN A 121 9.25 -8.21 -19.49
CA GLN A 121 8.88 -9.64 -19.51
C GLN A 121 10.11 -10.51 -19.28
N LEU A 122 11.20 -10.21 -19.98
CA LEU A 122 12.47 -10.91 -19.81
C LEU A 122 13.01 -10.84 -18.38
N LEU A 123 12.92 -9.66 -17.74
CA LEU A 123 13.32 -9.48 -16.34
C LEU A 123 12.46 -10.32 -15.38
N VAL A 124 11.14 -10.34 -15.59
CA VAL A 124 10.22 -11.11 -14.73
C VAL A 124 10.39 -12.62 -14.92
N GLU A 125 10.60 -13.08 -16.16
CA GLU A 125 10.86 -14.49 -16.45
C GLU A 125 12.22 -14.95 -15.91
N GLY A 126 13.23 -14.08 -15.94
CA GLY A 126 14.56 -14.36 -15.40
C GLY A 126 14.64 -14.42 -13.88
N MET A 127 13.60 -13.95 -13.16
CA MET A 127 13.58 -14.03 -11.69
C MET A 127 13.28 -15.46 -11.20
N PRO A 128 14.09 -16.02 -10.30
CA PRO A 128 13.78 -17.28 -9.62
C PRO A 128 12.46 -17.22 -8.87
N THR A 129 11.72 -18.32 -8.84
CA THR A 129 10.41 -18.40 -8.15
C THR A 129 10.53 -18.09 -6.65
N SER A 130 11.61 -18.51 -6.01
CA SER A 130 11.91 -18.21 -4.61
C SER A 130 12.00 -16.69 -4.34
N LEU A 131 12.60 -15.93 -5.26
CA LEU A 131 12.70 -14.48 -5.13
C LEU A 131 11.32 -13.81 -5.30
N LYS A 132 10.49 -14.29 -6.22
CA LYS A 132 9.12 -13.80 -6.39
C LYS A 132 8.30 -13.98 -5.11
N HIS A 133 8.39 -15.15 -4.46
CA HIS A 133 7.73 -15.41 -3.19
C HIS A 133 8.29 -14.53 -2.06
N ALA A 134 9.61 -14.37 -1.98
CA ALA A 134 10.24 -13.51 -0.98
C ALA A 134 9.80 -12.06 -1.09
N ILE A 135 9.70 -11.51 -2.31
CA ILE A 135 9.19 -10.16 -2.56
C ILE A 135 7.74 -10.03 -2.08
N THR A 136 6.88 -11.00 -2.39
CA THR A 136 5.47 -10.99 -1.97
C THR A 136 5.33 -10.99 -0.46
N VAL A 137 6.09 -11.84 0.23
CA VAL A 137 6.12 -11.89 1.71
C VAL A 137 6.65 -10.59 2.29
N GLY A 138 7.73 -10.05 1.72
CA GLY A 138 8.32 -8.78 2.16
C GLY A 138 7.34 -7.61 2.05
N ILE A 139 6.61 -7.49 0.94
CA ILE A 139 5.56 -6.47 0.77
C ILE A 139 4.44 -6.67 1.81
N GLY A 140 4.00 -7.92 2.04
CA GLY A 140 2.98 -8.22 3.05
C GLY A 140 3.38 -7.81 4.45
N LEU A 141 4.60 -8.15 4.88
CA LEU A 141 5.16 -7.74 6.17
C LEU A 141 5.28 -6.21 6.30
N PHE A 142 5.73 -5.54 5.25
CA PHE A 142 5.85 -4.09 5.24
C PHE A 142 4.48 -3.41 5.42
N ILE A 143 3.46 -3.84 4.69
CA ILE A 143 2.08 -3.33 4.83
C ILE A 143 1.55 -3.60 6.25
N THR A 144 1.85 -4.77 6.82
CA THR A 144 1.46 -5.14 8.19
C THR A 144 2.05 -4.16 9.21
N ILE A 145 3.34 -3.87 9.13
CA ILE A 145 4.02 -2.90 10.03
C ILE A 145 3.38 -1.51 9.91
N ILE A 146 3.10 -1.06 8.69
CA ILE A 146 2.41 0.22 8.47
C ILE A 146 1.00 0.20 9.05
N GLY A 147 0.25 -0.88 8.86
CA GLY A 147 -1.07 -1.05 9.44
C GLY A 147 -1.06 -0.99 10.97
N LEU A 148 -0.12 -1.67 11.61
CA LEU A 148 0.09 -1.64 13.07
C LEU A 148 0.44 -0.22 13.57
N LYS A 149 1.22 0.54 12.79
CA LYS A 149 1.56 1.92 13.11
C LYS A 149 0.35 2.85 12.95
N LEU A 150 -0.38 2.75 11.85
CA LEU A 150 -1.54 3.61 11.58
C LEU A 150 -2.72 3.33 12.52
N SER A 151 -2.90 2.07 12.92
CA SER A 151 -3.93 1.69 13.89
C SER A 151 -3.61 2.16 15.31
N GLY A 152 -2.36 2.56 15.59
CA GLY A 152 -1.90 2.93 16.92
C GLY A 152 -1.59 1.75 17.83
N ILE A 153 -1.61 0.51 17.34
CA ILE A 153 -1.20 -0.69 18.10
C ILE A 153 0.30 -0.63 18.39
N MET A 154 1.07 -0.14 17.42
CA MET A 154 2.52 0.03 17.55
C MET A 154 2.88 1.51 17.42
N SER A 155 3.57 2.06 18.39
CA SER A 155 4.18 3.39 18.32
C SER A 155 5.69 3.26 18.20
N ILE A 156 6.24 3.87 17.15
CA ILE A 156 7.69 3.97 16.95
C ILE A 156 8.08 5.39 17.39
N ARG A 157 8.80 5.49 18.50
CA ARG A 157 9.37 6.75 18.97
C ARG A 157 10.86 6.77 18.65
N LEU A 158 11.27 7.85 17.98
CA LEU A 158 12.68 8.20 17.89
C LEU A 158 12.98 9.10 19.09
N SER A 159 13.65 8.58 20.10
CA SER A 159 14.18 9.39 21.18
C SER A 159 15.61 9.82 20.84
N LEU A 160 15.83 11.11 20.76
CA LEU A 160 17.16 11.68 20.80
C LEU A 160 17.70 11.47 22.22
N ILE A 161 18.68 10.59 22.39
CA ILE A 161 19.44 10.57 23.62
C ILE A 161 20.28 11.86 23.60
N GLN A 162 19.74 12.91 24.22
CA GLN A 162 20.54 14.10 24.48
C GLN A 162 21.64 13.69 25.45
N PRO A 163 22.90 13.77 25.07
CA PRO A 163 23.98 13.61 26.05
C PRO A 163 23.74 14.68 27.12
N THR A 164 23.65 14.25 28.37
CA THR A 164 23.48 15.13 29.51
C THR A 164 24.49 16.28 29.38
N LEU A 165 24.03 17.51 29.59
CA LEU A 165 24.87 18.75 29.45
C LEU A 165 26.24 18.60 30.10
N GLU A 166 26.35 17.81 31.14
CA GLU A 166 27.56 17.45 31.86
C GLU A 166 28.61 16.69 31.01
N LYS A 167 28.17 15.87 30.04
CA LYS A 167 29.08 15.19 29.10
C LYS A 167 29.52 16.09 27.94
N LEU A 168 28.74 17.10 27.60
CA LEU A 168 29.12 18.11 26.60
C LEU A 168 30.21 19.06 27.08
N ILE A 169 30.24 19.32 28.40
CA ILE A 169 31.21 20.22 29.01
C ILE A 169 32.59 19.55 29.20
N THR A 170 32.58 18.22 29.37
CA THR A 170 33.82 17.42 29.62
C THR A 170 34.49 16.91 28.35
N SER A 171 33.84 16.91 27.19
CA SER A 171 34.43 16.44 25.93
C SER A 171 34.99 17.63 25.14
N HIS A 172 36.17 18.06 25.48
CA HIS A 172 36.95 18.93 24.64
C HIS A 172 37.27 18.25 23.30
N GLY A 173 36.57 18.62 22.23
CA GLY A 173 37.04 18.47 20.84
C GLY A 173 36.78 17.15 20.12
N GLN A 174 35.98 16.23 20.64
CA GLN A 174 35.50 15.08 19.85
C GLN A 174 34.04 15.23 19.45
N GLY A 175 33.77 15.12 18.15
CA GLY A 175 32.43 15.26 17.59
C GLY A 175 31.39 14.42 18.31
N THR A 176 30.37 15.08 18.84
CA THR A 176 29.21 14.44 19.47
C THR A 176 28.47 13.60 18.44
N THR A 177 28.58 12.29 18.50
CA THR A 177 27.71 11.38 17.74
C THR A 177 26.33 11.42 18.37
N LEU A 178 25.36 11.98 17.65
CA LEU A 178 23.95 11.87 18.02
C LEU A 178 23.53 10.40 17.86
N SER A 179 23.34 9.70 18.97
CA SER A 179 22.79 8.37 18.96
C SER A 179 21.25 8.45 18.97
N PHE A 180 20.63 7.81 18.00
CA PHE A 180 19.19 7.66 17.92
C PHE A 180 18.82 6.30 18.48
N GLU A 181 17.98 6.26 19.47
CA GLU A 181 17.37 5.03 19.95
C GLU A 181 15.95 4.91 19.40
N THR A 182 15.70 3.86 18.64
CA THR A 182 14.37 3.55 18.13
C THR A 182 13.67 2.66 19.15
N ILE A 183 12.75 3.23 19.90
CA ILE A 183 11.95 2.49 20.88
C ILE A 183 10.64 2.08 20.21
N ILE A 184 10.42 0.77 20.12
CA ILE A 184 9.14 0.22 19.68
C ILE A 184 8.33 -0.08 20.92
N GLU A 185 7.26 0.68 21.13
CA GLU A 185 6.35 0.51 22.27
C GLU A 185 4.98 0.04 21.79
N MET A 186 4.28 -0.72 22.62
CA MET A 186 2.87 -0.96 22.41
C MET A 186 2.11 0.35 22.58
N GLY A 187 1.25 0.68 21.62
CA GLY A 187 0.43 1.88 21.67
C GLY A 187 -0.52 1.89 22.87
N LYS A 188 -0.99 3.08 23.22
CA LYS A 188 -1.99 3.21 24.29
C LYS A 188 -3.31 2.59 23.82
N PHE A 189 -4.00 1.89 24.72
CA PHE A 189 -5.34 1.36 24.49
C PHE A 189 -6.30 2.53 24.21
N SER A 190 -6.57 2.78 22.94
CA SER A 190 -7.52 3.78 22.46
C SER A 190 -8.70 3.08 21.75
N PRO A 191 -9.84 3.73 21.57
CA PRO A 191 -10.95 3.16 20.82
C PRO A 191 -10.57 2.74 19.40
N SER A 192 -9.64 3.43 18.75
CA SER A 192 -9.11 3.08 17.43
C SER A 192 -8.32 1.77 17.45
N VAL A 193 -7.53 1.52 18.50
CA VAL A 193 -6.79 0.25 18.68
C VAL A 193 -7.76 -0.91 18.87
N LEU A 194 -8.79 -0.72 19.70
CA LEU A 194 -9.82 -1.74 19.92
C LEU A 194 -10.58 -2.08 18.62
N LEU A 195 -10.92 -1.06 17.84
CA LEU A 195 -11.58 -1.25 16.55
C LEU A 195 -10.66 -2.02 15.55
N ALA A 196 -9.37 -1.70 15.53
CA ALA A 196 -8.40 -2.38 14.67
C ALA A 196 -8.22 -3.85 15.07
N VAL A 197 -8.13 -4.14 16.38
CA VAL A 197 -8.05 -5.52 16.89
C VAL A 197 -9.32 -6.30 16.57
N PHE A 198 -10.48 -5.68 16.78
CA PHE A 198 -11.77 -6.28 16.42
C PHE A 198 -11.84 -6.59 14.92
N GLY A 199 -11.46 -5.65 14.05
CA GLY A 199 -11.41 -5.83 12.61
C GLY A 199 -10.46 -6.95 12.20
N PHE A 200 -9.30 -7.07 12.84
CA PHE A 200 -8.35 -8.14 12.59
C PHE A 200 -8.92 -9.51 12.96
N ILE A 201 -9.53 -9.63 14.16
CA ILE A 201 -10.18 -10.87 14.61
C ILE A 201 -11.32 -11.25 13.66
N LEU A 202 -12.18 -10.29 13.29
CA LEU A 202 -13.28 -10.50 12.37
C LEU A 202 -12.78 -11.02 11.01
N THR A 203 -11.73 -10.41 10.46
CA THR A 203 -11.11 -10.83 9.19
C THR A 203 -10.55 -12.25 9.30
N ALA A 204 -9.90 -12.60 10.41
CA ALA A 204 -9.35 -13.93 10.63
C ALA A 204 -10.46 -15.00 10.72
N LEU A 205 -11.57 -14.68 11.40
CA LEU A 205 -12.73 -15.57 11.49
C LEU A 205 -13.40 -15.78 10.12
N LEU A 206 -13.63 -14.71 9.37
CA LEU A 206 -14.19 -14.79 8.01
C LEU A 206 -13.28 -15.59 7.06
N TRP A 207 -11.97 -15.42 7.18
CA TRP A 207 -11.00 -16.19 6.42
C TRP A 207 -11.11 -17.69 6.72
N GLN A 208 -11.27 -18.05 7.99
CA GLN A 208 -11.43 -19.45 8.40
C GLN A 208 -12.69 -20.08 7.81
N GLU A 209 -13.82 -19.37 7.79
CA GLU A 209 -15.07 -19.85 7.20
C GLU A 209 -14.98 -20.02 5.68
N ILE A 210 -14.36 -19.07 4.98
CA ILE A 210 -14.11 -19.16 3.54
C ILE A 210 -13.22 -20.37 3.22
N TYR A 211 -12.18 -20.60 4.01
CA TYR A 211 -11.27 -21.73 3.81
C TYR A 211 -11.96 -23.07 4.04
N LYS A 212 -12.81 -23.19 5.06
CA LYS A 212 -13.64 -24.39 5.29
C LYS A 212 -14.63 -24.64 4.15
N GLY A 213 -15.28 -23.57 3.66
CA GLY A 213 -16.20 -23.65 2.51
C GLY A 213 -15.50 -24.14 1.24
N LEU A 214 -14.30 -23.65 0.96
CA LEU A 214 -13.48 -24.11 -0.17
C LEU A 214 -13.05 -25.57 -0.03
N CYS A 215 -12.61 -25.98 1.15
CA CYS A 215 -12.23 -27.39 1.39
C CYS A 215 -13.41 -28.35 1.27
N SER A 216 -14.61 -27.94 1.70
CA SER A 216 -15.81 -28.77 1.58
C SER A 216 -16.31 -28.91 0.13
N SER A 217 -16.07 -27.89 -0.72
CA SER A 217 -16.46 -27.92 -2.14
C SER A 217 -15.50 -28.71 -3.03
N VAL A 218 -14.27 -28.94 -2.57
CA VAL A 218 -13.24 -29.74 -3.29
C VAL A 218 -13.34 -31.24 -2.94
N SER A 219 -14.06 -31.60 -1.88
CA SER A 219 -14.24 -32.98 -1.45
C SER A 219 -15.52 -33.67 -2.03
N LEU A 220 -16.24 -32.99 -2.93
CA LEU A 220 -17.37 -33.52 -3.74
C LEU A 220 -16.95 -33.61 -5.21
#